data_16f7e7245fea06dba9e5c0360099bfcc
#
_entry.id   16f7e7245fea06dba9e5c0360099bfcc
#
_cell.length_a   1.000
_cell.length_b   1.000
_cell.length_c   1.000
_cell.angle_alpha   90.00
_cell.angle_beta   90.00
_cell.angle_gamma   90.00
#
_symmetry.space_group_name_H-M   'P 1'
#
loop_
_entity.id
_entity.type
_entity.pdbx_description
1 polymer ?
#
loop_
_entity_poly.entity_id
_entity_poly.type
_entity_poly.pdbx_seq_one_letter_code
_entity_poly.pdbx_strand_id
1 'polypeptide(L)'
;LESILSTIILFSPATVLLGMVSPYALKLRMKNLSKSGRTAGNLYAISTMGSIFGTFFAGFFLIAYFGSVKVIVLLSVVLLFVSVFISASKFLKIKFAILIVFLSFYLAIGFMASNARARGVVDIDTNYSRVLVLDSIDSQTNKPIRVFYTDPFGTQSASFLDSDELVFDYNKFYRLAEYFKSDLDDVLLIGGAAYTYPKDFLKRNETARMDVVGIDPEAV
;
A
#
# COMPACT_ATOMS: atom_id res chain seq x y z
N LEU A 1 19.45 -0.56 10.45
CA LEU A 1 19.11 -0.31 11.88
C LEU A 1 17.90 0.67 11.98
N GLU A 2 17.89 1.72 11.19
CA GLU A 2 16.82 2.76 11.17
C GLU A 2 15.44 2.18 10.84
N SER A 3 15.35 1.29 9.84
CA SER A 3 14.09 0.63 9.47
C SER A 3 13.53 -0.23 10.61
N ILE A 4 14.39 -0.94 11.32
CA ILE A 4 13.99 -1.79 12.48
C ILE A 4 13.48 -0.92 13.61
N LEU A 5 14.21 0.15 13.96
CA LEU A 5 13.79 1.08 15.00
C LEU A 5 12.47 1.77 14.67
N SER A 6 12.32 2.24 13.44
CA SER A 6 11.07 2.85 12.97
C SER A 6 9.89 1.88 13.07
N THR A 7 10.08 0.63 12.65
CA THR A 7 9.05 -0.43 12.75
C THR A 7 8.68 -0.71 14.22
N ILE A 8 9.66 -0.83 15.10
CA ILE A 8 9.41 -1.05 16.52
C ILE A 8 8.64 0.11 17.12
N ILE A 9 9.07 1.34 16.90
CA ILE A 9 8.40 2.54 17.46
C ILE A 9 6.96 2.66 16.94
N LEU A 10 6.73 2.39 15.67
CA LEU A 10 5.43 2.56 15.04
C LEU A 10 4.44 1.45 15.43
N PHE A 11 4.85 0.21 15.43
CA PHE A 11 3.96 -0.95 15.57
C PHE A 11 3.91 -1.54 16.98
N SER A 12 5.00 -1.44 17.78
CA SER A 12 5.00 -2.06 19.11
C SER A 12 3.90 -1.56 20.05
N PRO A 13 3.61 -0.26 20.16
CA PRO A 13 2.55 0.20 21.05
C PRO A 13 1.19 -0.39 20.70
N ALA A 14 0.85 -0.41 19.41
CA ALA A 14 -0.41 -0.98 18.93
C ALA A 14 -0.49 -2.50 19.19
N THR A 15 0.59 -3.23 18.90
CA THR A 15 0.67 -4.68 19.07
C THR A 15 0.57 -5.08 20.55
N VAL A 16 1.27 -4.35 21.43
CA VAL A 16 1.20 -4.59 22.88
C VAL A 16 -0.23 -4.35 23.39
N LEU A 17 -0.86 -3.25 23.01
CA LEU A 17 -2.23 -2.95 23.44
C LEU A 17 -3.22 -4.02 22.94
N LEU A 18 -3.11 -4.45 21.69
CA LEU A 18 -3.93 -5.54 21.15
C LEU A 18 -3.68 -6.87 21.88
N GLY A 19 -2.42 -7.20 22.19
CA GLY A 19 -2.06 -8.39 22.96
C GLY A 19 -2.64 -8.39 24.38
N MET A 20 -2.83 -7.22 24.98
CA MET A 20 -3.44 -7.10 26.32
C MET A 20 -4.94 -7.33 26.34
N VAL A 21 -5.64 -7.30 25.21
CA VAL A 21 -7.10 -7.44 25.15
C VAL A 21 -7.58 -8.78 25.70
N SER A 22 -6.95 -9.89 25.29
CA SER A 22 -7.35 -11.24 25.74
C SER A 22 -7.17 -11.47 27.24
N PRO A 23 -6.03 -11.19 27.87
CA PRO A 23 -5.87 -11.37 29.31
C PRO A 23 -6.75 -10.41 30.13
N TYR A 24 -6.96 -9.19 29.61
CA TYR A 24 -7.83 -8.23 30.28
C TYR A 24 -9.32 -8.66 30.22
N ALA A 25 -9.79 -9.14 29.06
CA ALA A 25 -11.13 -9.70 28.89
C ALA A 25 -11.36 -10.90 29.82
N LEU A 26 -10.37 -11.78 29.94
CA LEU A 26 -10.39 -12.91 30.85
C LEU A 26 -10.53 -12.45 32.31
N LYS A 27 -9.73 -11.47 32.72
CA LYS A 27 -9.79 -10.90 34.09
C LYS A 27 -11.17 -10.30 34.40
N LEU A 28 -11.76 -9.57 33.47
CA LEU A 28 -13.10 -8.96 33.64
C LEU A 28 -14.23 -10.01 33.73
N ARG A 29 -14.11 -11.12 32.99
CA ARG A 29 -15.14 -12.16 32.92
C ARG A 29 -15.01 -13.22 33.99
N MET A 30 -13.85 -13.36 34.61
CA MET A 30 -13.58 -14.34 35.66
C MET A 30 -14.21 -13.91 36.99
N LYS A 31 -15.31 -14.55 37.38
CA LYS A 31 -15.98 -14.33 38.67
C LYS A 31 -15.56 -15.35 39.74
N ASN A 32 -15.28 -16.60 39.35
CA ASN A 32 -14.94 -17.70 40.24
C ASN A 32 -13.82 -18.55 39.65
N LEU A 33 -12.86 -18.94 40.48
CA LEU A 33 -11.72 -19.77 40.08
C LEU A 33 -12.11 -21.15 39.57
N SER A 34 -13.19 -21.75 40.14
CA SER A 34 -13.69 -23.10 39.72
C SER A 34 -14.21 -23.14 38.27
N LYS A 35 -14.58 -21.98 37.69
CA LYS A 35 -15.07 -21.89 36.30
C LYS A 35 -14.08 -21.20 35.34
N SER A 36 -12.88 -20.92 35.85
CA SER A 36 -11.87 -20.17 35.08
C SER A 36 -11.46 -20.85 33.78
N GLY A 37 -11.25 -22.17 33.79
CA GLY A 37 -10.90 -22.93 32.58
C GLY A 37 -11.95 -22.85 31.49
N ARG A 38 -13.25 -23.00 31.83
CA ARG A 38 -14.33 -22.89 30.86
C ARG A 38 -14.46 -21.47 30.28
N THR A 39 -14.28 -20.46 31.14
CA THR A 39 -14.35 -19.06 30.71
C THR A 39 -13.18 -18.72 29.76
N ALA A 40 -11.97 -19.19 30.10
CA ALA A 40 -10.79 -19.04 29.26
C ALA A 40 -10.98 -19.75 27.91
N GLY A 41 -11.41 -21.01 27.92
CA GLY A 41 -11.66 -21.79 26.71
C GLY A 41 -12.66 -21.12 25.75
N ASN A 42 -13.77 -20.62 26.29
CA ASN A 42 -14.76 -19.91 25.46
C ASN A 42 -14.19 -18.59 24.85
N LEU A 43 -13.43 -17.82 25.63
CA LEU A 43 -12.82 -16.59 25.11
C LEU A 43 -11.78 -16.89 24.03
N TYR A 44 -10.94 -17.90 24.23
CA TYR A 44 -9.97 -18.30 23.23
C TYR A 44 -10.63 -18.86 21.97
N ALA A 45 -11.70 -19.66 22.10
CA ALA A 45 -12.44 -20.16 20.95
C ALA A 45 -13.01 -19.02 20.10
N ILE A 46 -13.67 -18.02 20.74
CA ILE A 46 -14.21 -16.86 20.03
C ILE A 46 -13.09 -16.04 19.39
N SER A 47 -11.97 -15.83 20.10
CA SER A 47 -10.81 -15.11 19.57
C SER A 47 -10.22 -15.82 18.36
N THR A 48 -10.07 -17.12 18.39
CA THR A 48 -9.55 -17.93 17.28
C THR A 48 -10.48 -17.86 16.07
N MET A 49 -11.79 -18.01 16.26
CA MET A 49 -12.77 -17.88 15.17
C MET A 49 -12.73 -16.48 14.56
N GLY A 50 -12.67 -15.44 15.40
CA GLY A 50 -12.55 -14.06 14.94
C GLY A 50 -11.25 -13.80 14.19
N SER A 51 -10.14 -14.39 14.62
CA SER A 51 -8.84 -14.28 13.95
C SER A 51 -8.84 -14.95 12.58
N ILE A 52 -9.38 -16.16 12.47
CA ILE A 52 -9.51 -16.87 11.19
C ILE A 52 -10.37 -16.05 10.22
N PHE A 53 -11.58 -15.68 10.66
CA PHE A 53 -12.47 -14.87 9.83
C PHE A 53 -11.84 -13.55 9.43
N GLY A 54 -11.22 -12.84 10.38
CA GLY A 54 -10.57 -11.55 10.15
C GLY A 54 -9.43 -11.64 9.13
N THR A 55 -8.62 -12.69 9.20
CA THR A 55 -7.50 -12.90 8.25
C THR A 55 -8.02 -13.08 6.83
N PHE A 56 -9.00 -13.96 6.64
CA PHE A 56 -9.59 -14.17 5.32
C PHE A 56 -10.33 -12.94 4.81
N PHE A 57 -11.13 -12.30 5.67
CA PHE A 57 -11.86 -11.09 5.30
C PHE A 57 -10.93 -9.93 4.95
N ALA A 58 -9.85 -9.73 5.72
CA ALA A 58 -8.86 -8.71 5.43
C ALA A 58 -8.12 -8.97 4.11
N GLY A 59 -7.64 -10.21 3.90
CA GLY A 59 -6.85 -10.55 2.72
C GLY A 59 -7.67 -10.54 1.42
N PHE A 60 -8.85 -11.13 1.43
CA PHE A 60 -9.65 -11.30 0.21
C PHE A 60 -10.61 -10.14 -0.08
N PHE A 61 -11.04 -9.40 0.94
CA PHE A 61 -12.02 -8.33 0.76
C PHE A 61 -11.43 -6.95 1.06
N LEU A 62 -10.90 -6.72 2.25
CA LEU A 62 -10.53 -5.38 2.64
C LEU A 62 -9.36 -4.84 1.80
N ILE A 63 -8.29 -5.61 1.68
CA ILE A 63 -7.11 -5.17 0.92
C ILE A 63 -7.44 -5.11 -0.58
N ALA A 64 -8.15 -6.12 -1.10
CA ALA A 64 -8.48 -6.18 -2.52
C ALA A 64 -9.39 -5.06 -3.02
N TYR A 65 -10.31 -4.54 -2.19
CA TYR A 65 -11.27 -3.52 -2.61
C TYR A 65 -10.99 -2.11 -2.09
N PHE A 66 -10.27 -1.98 -0.99
CA PHE A 66 -10.09 -0.67 -0.34
C PHE A 66 -8.65 -0.16 -0.36
N GLY A 67 -7.66 -1.04 -0.58
CA GLY A 67 -6.25 -0.69 -0.43
C GLY A 67 -5.82 -0.53 1.04
N SER A 68 -4.52 -0.47 1.28
CA SER A 68 -3.94 -0.56 2.62
C SER A 68 -4.27 0.65 3.51
N VAL A 69 -4.23 1.85 2.96
CA VAL A 69 -4.45 3.09 3.74
C VAL A 69 -5.88 3.18 4.23
N LYS A 70 -6.86 2.91 3.36
CA LYS A 70 -8.29 2.97 3.74
C LYS A 70 -8.65 1.90 4.77
N VAL A 71 -8.02 0.71 4.69
CA VAL A 71 -8.20 -0.37 5.66
C VAL A 71 -7.72 0.05 7.05
N ILE A 72 -6.54 0.68 7.16
CA ILE A 72 -6.02 1.19 8.43
C ILE A 72 -6.96 2.23 9.04
N VAL A 73 -7.46 3.16 8.22
CA VAL A 73 -8.43 4.17 8.65
C VAL A 73 -9.73 3.53 9.13
N LEU A 74 -10.28 2.57 8.37
CA LEU A 74 -11.49 1.83 8.74
C LEU A 74 -11.32 1.10 10.07
N LEU A 75 -10.22 0.38 10.27
CA LEU A 75 -9.93 -0.30 11.53
C LEU A 75 -9.80 0.68 12.69
N SER A 76 -9.16 1.82 12.47
CA SER A 76 -9.03 2.88 13.49
C SER A 76 -10.40 3.42 13.92
N VAL A 77 -11.29 3.67 12.96
CA VAL A 77 -12.66 4.12 13.22
C VAL A 77 -13.45 3.06 13.99
N VAL A 78 -13.36 1.78 13.60
CA VAL A 78 -14.02 0.67 14.30
C VAL A 78 -13.53 0.56 15.75
N LEU A 79 -12.23 0.65 15.99
CA LEU A 79 -11.65 0.60 17.33
C LEU A 79 -12.08 1.79 18.20
N LEU A 80 -12.14 2.98 17.63
CA LEU A 80 -12.67 4.18 18.32
C LEU A 80 -14.14 3.99 18.70
N PHE A 81 -14.95 3.49 17.77
CA PHE A 81 -16.35 3.21 18.02
C PHE A 81 -16.54 2.19 19.15
N VAL A 82 -15.84 1.05 19.10
CA VAL A 82 -15.85 0.04 20.16
C VAL A 82 -15.40 0.64 21.50
N SER A 83 -14.38 1.49 21.50
CA SER A 83 -13.90 2.18 22.70
C SER A 83 -14.96 3.08 23.32
N VAL A 84 -15.82 3.74 22.53
CA VAL A 84 -16.91 4.58 23.04
C VAL A 84 -17.94 3.73 23.77
N PHE A 85 -18.29 2.54 23.25
CA PHE A 85 -19.29 1.66 23.86
C PHE A 85 -18.82 0.94 25.13
N ILE A 86 -17.55 0.50 25.15
CA ILE A 86 -17.03 -0.32 26.26
C ILE A 86 -16.62 0.51 27.47
N SER A 87 -16.18 1.74 27.27
CA SER A 87 -15.58 2.53 28.34
C SER A 87 -16.58 3.41 29.07
N ALA A 88 -16.43 3.51 30.39
CA ALA A 88 -17.21 4.36 31.23
C ALA A 88 -17.14 5.85 30.79
N SER A 89 -18.22 6.60 31.01
CA SER A 89 -18.36 8.04 30.70
C SER A 89 -17.24 8.92 31.26
N LYS A 90 -16.57 8.42 32.29
CA LYS A 90 -15.47 9.10 32.99
C LYS A 90 -14.32 9.52 32.07
N PHE A 91 -14.08 8.80 30.96
CA PHE A 91 -13.00 9.06 30.01
C PHE A 91 -13.47 9.69 28.69
N LEU A 92 -14.71 10.18 28.64
CA LEU A 92 -15.30 10.70 27.41
C LEU A 92 -14.51 11.86 26.83
N LYS A 93 -14.00 12.77 27.66
CA LYS A 93 -13.17 13.91 27.22
C LYS A 93 -11.88 13.47 26.53
N ILE A 94 -11.19 12.45 27.08
CA ILE A 94 -9.95 11.91 26.48
C ILE A 94 -10.25 11.27 25.13
N LYS A 95 -11.36 10.54 25.00
CA LYS A 95 -11.75 9.91 23.74
C LYS A 95 -12.07 10.93 22.65
N PHE A 96 -12.79 12.01 23.01
CA PHE A 96 -13.02 13.11 22.08
C PHE A 96 -11.73 13.80 21.68
N ALA A 97 -10.78 13.98 22.59
CA ALA A 97 -9.48 14.53 22.26
C ALA A 97 -8.71 13.62 21.27
N ILE A 98 -8.70 12.30 21.50
CA ILE A 98 -8.08 11.33 20.58
C ILE A 98 -8.78 11.35 19.21
N LEU A 99 -10.10 11.41 19.18
CA LEU A 99 -10.87 11.50 17.93
C LEU A 99 -10.53 12.78 17.14
N ILE A 100 -10.42 13.91 17.83
CA ILE A 100 -10.05 15.19 17.21
C ILE A 100 -8.63 15.11 16.64
N VAL A 101 -7.67 14.57 17.39
CA VAL A 101 -6.29 14.37 16.92
C VAL A 101 -6.26 13.46 15.70
N PHE A 102 -7.00 12.34 15.74
CA PHE A 102 -7.08 11.42 14.59
C PHE A 102 -7.68 12.10 13.36
N LEU A 103 -8.79 12.83 13.53
CA LEU A 103 -9.44 13.54 12.43
C LEU A 103 -8.56 14.64 11.86
N SER A 104 -7.88 15.42 12.71
CA SER A 104 -6.95 16.47 12.28
C SER A 104 -5.77 15.89 11.50
N PHE A 105 -5.22 14.76 11.93
CA PHE A 105 -4.15 14.04 11.23
C PHE A 105 -4.63 13.52 9.86
N TYR A 106 -5.82 12.92 9.81
CA TYR A 106 -6.40 12.44 8.55
C TYR A 106 -6.65 13.60 7.55
N LEU A 107 -7.16 14.73 8.02
CA LEU A 107 -7.36 15.92 7.19
C LEU A 107 -6.02 16.50 6.71
N ALA A 108 -4.99 16.49 7.57
CA ALA A 108 -3.65 16.95 7.19
C ALA A 108 -3.04 16.07 6.08
N ILE A 109 -3.17 14.74 6.17
CA ILE A 109 -2.75 13.81 5.11
C ILE A 109 -3.51 14.10 3.81
N GLY A 110 -4.83 14.27 3.87
CA GLY A 110 -5.65 14.61 2.71
C GLY A 110 -5.23 15.92 2.04
N PHE A 111 -4.93 16.94 2.85
CA PHE A 111 -4.41 18.22 2.36
C PHE A 111 -3.03 18.09 1.71
N MET A 112 -2.11 17.32 2.31
CA MET A 112 -0.80 17.05 1.74
C MET A 112 -0.91 16.30 0.41
N ALA A 113 -1.79 15.29 0.33
CA ALA A 113 -2.04 14.55 -0.90
C ALA A 113 -2.64 15.42 -2.00
N SER A 114 -3.57 16.33 -1.67
CA SER A 114 -4.15 17.26 -2.64
C SER A 114 -3.10 18.24 -3.19
N ASN A 115 -2.22 18.76 -2.33
CA ASN A 115 -1.12 19.62 -2.75
C ASN A 115 -0.09 18.89 -3.63
N ALA A 116 0.19 17.63 -3.33
CA ALA A 116 1.07 16.81 -4.16
C ALA A 116 0.48 16.59 -5.55
N ARG A 117 -0.81 16.29 -5.64
CA ARG A 117 -1.55 16.17 -6.92
C ARG A 117 -1.54 17.47 -7.72
N ALA A 118 -1.71 18.60 -7.05
CA ALA A 118 -1.63 19.92 -7.70
C ALA A 118 -0.25 20.22 -8.30
N ARG A 119 0.80 19.54 -7.81
CA ARG A 119 2.17 19.60 -8.36
C ARG A 119 2.46 18.53 -9.40
N GLY A 120 1.44 17.80 -9.88
CA GLY A 120 1.58 16.75 -10.90
C GLY A 120 2.01 15.40 -10.36
N VAL A 121 2.06 15.21 -9.04
CA VAL A 121 2.33 13.90 -8.44
C VAL A 121 1.06 13.04 -8.52
N VAL A 122 1.16 11.89 -9.16
CA VAL A 122 0.10 10.86 -9.17
C VAL A 122 0.45 9.83 -8.12
N ASP A 123 -0.46 9.60 -7.18
CA ASP A 123 -0.31 8.64 -6.08
C ASP A 123 -1.61 7.84 -5.97
N ILE A 124 -1.55 6.57 -6.38
CA ILE A 124 -2.70 5.66 -6.46
C ILE A 124 -2.36 4.38 -5.69
N ASP A 125 -3.25 3.98 -4.78
CA ASP A 125 -3.17 2.71 -4.07
C ASP A 125 -4.07 1.70 -4.80
N THR A 126 -3.46 0.87 -5.64
CA THR A 126 -4.16 -0.15 -6.43
C THR A 126 -4.35 -1.44 -5.63
N ASN A 127 -5.03 -2.41 -6.22
CA ASN A 127 -5.19 -3.75 -5.63
C ASN A 127 -3.88 -4.57 -5.58
N TYR A 128 -2.88 -4.16 -6.33
CA TYR A 128 -1.60 -4.89 -6.49
C TYR A 128 -0.43 -4.18 -5.84
N SER A 129 -0.38 -2.85 -5.98
CA SER A 129 0.73 -2.04 -5.49
C SER A 129 0.32 -0.58 -5.31
N ARG A 130 1.16 0.20 -4.65
CA ARG A 130 1.03 1.65 -4.67
C ARG A 130 1.79 2.19 -5.88
N VAL A 131 1.08 2.83 -6.79
CA VAL A 131 1.66 3.49 -7.95
C VAL A 131 1.92 4.95 -7.64
N LEU A 132 3.17 5.37 -7.82
CA LEU A 132 3.58 6.76 -7.65
C LEU A 132 4.26 7.23 -8.93
N VAL A 133 3.74 8.31 -9.53
CA VAL A 133 4.35 8.97 -10.68
C VAL A 133 4.68 10.41 -10.31
N LEU A 134 5.92 10.81 -10.53
CA LEU A 134 6.39 12.17 -10.25
C LEU A 134 7.51 12.58 -11.20
N ASP A 135 7.66 13.87 -11.37
CA ASP A 135 8.76 14.44 -12.13
C ASP A 135 9.98 14.66 -11.22
N SER A 136 11.15 14.31 -11.72
CA SER A 136 12.43 14.36 -11.01
C SER A 136 13.56 14.75 -11.97
N ILE A 137 14.77 14.78 -11.48
CA ILE A 137 15.96 15.01 -12.27
C ILE A 137 16.84 13.74 -12.22
N ASP A 138 17.21 13.23 -13.37
CA ASP A 138 18.14 12.12 -13.45
C ASP A 138 19.51 12.49 -12.92
N SER A 139 20.03 11.70 -11.97
CA SER A 139 21.30 11.98 -11.30
C SER A 139 22.53 11.82 -12.20
N GLN A 140 22.42 11.07 -13.30
CA GLN A 140 23.55 10.81 -14.21
C GLN A 140 23.62 11.85 -15.32
N THR A 141 22.48 12.20 -15.92
CA THR A 141 22.42 13.08 -17.08
C THR A 141 22.01 14.51 -16.75
N ASN A 142 21.53 14.76 -15.53
CA ASN A 142 20.95 16.01 -15.05
C ASN A 142 19.76 16.51 -15.91
N LYS A 143 19.09 15.58 -16.60
CA LYS A 143 17.90 15.87 -17.42
C LYS A 143 16.62 15.64 -16.64
N PRO A 144 15.52 16.36 -16.99
CA PRO A 144 14.22 16.11 -16.36
C PRO A 144 13.65 14.77 -16.80
N ILE A 145 13.20 13.99 -15.82
CA ILE A 145 12.60 12.67 -16.04
C ILE A 145 11.27 12.57 -15.31
N ARG A 146 10.36 11.79 -15.85
CA ARG A 146 9.17 11.30 -15.16
C ARG A 146 9.44 9.90 -14.68
N VAL A 147 9.26 9.67 -13.38
CA VAL A 147 9.60 8.42 -12.69
C VAL A 147 8.32 7.71 -12.30
N PHE A 148 8.31 6.41 -12.51
CA PHE A 148 7.24 5.51 -12.14
C PHE A 148 7.74 4.53 -11.06
N TYR A 149 7.09 4.55 -9.91
CA TYR A 149 7.34 3.65 -8.78
C TYR A 149 6.13 2.76 -8.54
N THR A 150 6.37 1.49 -8.27
CA THR A 150 5.34 0.55 -7.76
C THR A 150 5.68 0.01 -6.39
N ASP A 151 6.88 0.34 -5.88
CA ASP A 151 7.38 -0.03 -4.57
C ASP A 151 8.03 1.21 -3.93
N PRO A 152 7.88 1.45 -2.63
CA PRO A 152 8.47 2.60 -1.95
C PRO A 152 10.00 2.68 -2.06
N PHE A 153 10.68 1.60 -2.44
CA PHE A 153 12.15 1.54 -2.46
C PHE A 153 12.77 1.40 -3.85
N GLY A 154 11.99 1.31 -4.91
CA GLY A 154 12.54 1.08 -6.25
C GLY A 154 11.83 1.83 -7.37
N THR A 155 12.60 2.59 -8.16
CA THR A 155 12.12 3.11 -9.43
C THR A 155 11.99 1.97 -10.42
N GLN A 156 10.77 1.69 -10.86
CA GLN A 156 10.52 0.65 -11.85
C GLN A 156 10.78 1.11 -13.27
N SER A 157 10.43 2.35 -13.57
CA SER A 157 10.59 2.91 -14.90
C SER A 157 10.78 4.41 -14.84
N ALA A 158 11.41 4.97 -15.87
CA ALA A 158 11.50 6.40 -16.06
C ALA A 158 11.55 6.75 -17.55
N SER A 159 11.03 7.93 -17.88
CA SER A 159 11.09 8.52 -19.22
C SER A 159 11.67 9.92 -19.14
N PHE A 160 12.54 10.30 -20.09
CA PHE A 160 12.91 11.70 -20.23
C PHE A 160 11.69 12.52 -20.65
N LEU A 161 11.61 13.76 -20.18
CA LEU A 161 10.56 14.69 -20.57
C LEU A 161 10.90 15.43 -21.87
N ASP A 162 12.16 15.50 -22.22
CA ASP A 162 12.72 16.23 -23.36
C ASP A 162 13.18 15.31 -24.51
N SER A 163 13.16 13.99 -24.34
CA SER A 163 13.57 13.04 -25.35
C SER A 163 12.84 11.69 -25.22
N ASP A 164 12.90 10.90 -26.29
CA ASP A 164 12.34 9.55 -26.32
C ASP A 164 13.38 8.47 -26.00
N GLU A 165 14.56 8.84 -25.52
CA GLU A 165 15.59 7.90 -25.13
C GLU A 165 15.18 7.11 -23.88
N LEU A 166 15.66 5.88 -23.78
CA LEU A 166 15.47 5.06 -22.59
C LEU A 166 16.41 5.53 -21.48
N VAL A 167 15.85 5.84 -20.31
CA VAL A 167 16.60 6.32 -19.15
C VAL A 167 17.48 5.21 -18.58
N PHE A 168 16.91 4.01 -18.35
CA PHE A 168 17.62 2.92 -17.71
C PHE A 168 18.26 1.98 -18.70
N ASP A 169 19.50 1.56 -18.40
CA ASP A 169 20.26 0.63 -19.24
C ASP A 169 19.58 -0.72 -19.37
N TYR A 170 18.91 -1.22 -18.33
CA TYR A 170 18.23 -2.51 -18.45
C TYR A 170 17.13 -2.49 -19.53
N ASN A 171 16.44 -1.37 -19.73
CA ASN A 171 15.46 -1.23 -20.81
C ASN A 171 16.12 -1.27 -22.20
N LYS A 172 17.36 -0.79 -22.32
CA LYS A 172 18.13 -0.84 -23.57
C LYS A 172 18.49 -2.26 -23.96
N PHE A 173 18.67 -3.18 -22.99
CA PHE A 173 18.95 -4.58 -23.28
C PHE A 173 17.79 -5.29 -23.99
N TYR A 174 16.54 -4.83 -23.85
CA TYR A 174 15.42 -5.40 -24.61
C TYR A 174 15.57 -5.23 -26.13
N ARG A 175 16.35 -4.24 -26.59
CA ARG A 175 16.68 -4.06 -28.01
C ARG A 175 17.48 -5.23 -28.60
N LEU A 176 18.08 -6.09 -27.77
CA LEU A 176 18.73 -7.31 -28.23
C LEU A 176 17.76 -8.28 -28.93
N ALA A 177 16.47 -8.21 -28.60
CA ALA A 177 15.46 -9.02 -29.29
C ALA A 177 15.46 -8.73 -30.81
N GLU A 178 15.64 -7.48 -31.20
CA GLU A 178 15.68 -7.03 -32.60
C GLU A 178 16.98 -7.47 -33.28
N TYR A 179 18.08 -7.62 -32.54
CA TYR A 179 19.32 -8.14 -33.07
C TYR A 179 19.21 -9.61 -33.41
N PHE A 180 18.52 -10.41 -32.59
CA PHE A 180 18.36 -11.85 -32.84
C PHE A 180 17.24 -12.18 -33.81
N LYS A 181 16.23 -11.32 -33.93
CA LYS A 181 15.09 -11.49 -34.84
C LYS A 181 14.75 -10.15 -35.47
N SER A 182 15.03 -10.01 -36.76
CA SER A 182 14.87 -8.76 -37.53
C SER A 182 13.42 -8.50 -38.00
N ASP A 183 12.56 -9.53 -38.00
CA ASP A 183 11.17 -9.48 -38.47
C ASP A 183 10.20 -9.58 -37.27
N LEU A 184 10.19 -8.56 -36.43
CA LEU A 184 9.32 -8.46 -35.25
C LEU A 184 8.04 -7.69 -35.59
N ASP A 185 7.15 -8.33 -36.39
CA ASP A 185 5.88 -7.73 -36.78
C ASP A 185 4.83 -7.78 -35.66
N ASP A 186 4.77 -8.91 -34.94
CA ASP A 186 3.91 -9.12 -33.80
C ASP A 186 4.71 -9.45 -32.54
N VAL A 187 4.58 -8.64 -31.50
CA VAL A 187 5.33 -8.76 -30.23
C VAL A 187 4.39 -8.79 -29.06
N LEU A 188 4.62 -9.72 -28.13
CA LEU A 188 3.96 -9.75 -26.82
C LEU A 188 4.96 -9.34 -25.74
N LEU A 189 4.66 -8.27 -25.02
CA LEU A 189 5.40 -7.85 -23.84
C LEU A 189 4.60 -8.15 -22.56
N ILE A 190 5.21 -8.91 -21.65
CA ILE A 190 4.64 -9.20 -20.34
C ILE A 190 5.26 -8.25 -19.31
N GLY A 191 4.42 -7.39 -18.72
CA GLY A 191 4.87 -6.34 -17.80
C GLY A 191 5.31 -5.08 -18.54
N GLY A 192 4.42 -4.12 -18.66
CA GLY A 192 4.68 -2.90 -19.46
C GLY A 192 5.41 -1.78 -18.70
N ALA A 193 5.37 -1.74 -17.38
CA ALA A 193 5.89 -0.69 -16.51
C ALA A 193 5.91 0.71 -17.16
N ALA A 194 4.98 1.56 -17.02
CA ALA A 194 4.88 2.89 -17.64
C ALA A 194 5.14 2.96 -19.18
N TYR A 195 5.12 1.83 -19.88
CA TYR A 195 5.23 1.72 -21.36
C TYR A 195 6.48 2.38 -22.01
N THR A 196 7.56 2.55 -21.27
CA THR A 196 8.80 3.16 -21.79
C THR A 196 9.41 2.38 -22.95
N TYR A 197 9.57 1.06 -22.78
CA TYR A 197 10.10 0.21 -23.85
C TYR A 197 9.12 0.02 -25.02
N PRO A 198 7.82 -0.24 -24.81
CA PRO A 198 6.84 -0.26 -25.90
C PRO A 198 6.89 0.98 -26.79
N LYS A 199 6.97 2.16 -26.19
CA LYS A 199 7.10 3.42 -26.95
C LYS A 199 8.38 3.48 -27.77
N ASP A 200 9.51 3.10 -27.20
CA ASP A 200 10.80 3.04 -27.89
C ASP A 200 10.80 2.03 -29.04
N PHE A 201 10.23 0.85 -28.81
CA PHE A 201 10.14 -0.22 -29.82
C PHE A 201 9.29 0.20 -31.01
N LEU A 202 8.05 0.66 -30.79
CA LEU A 202 7.12 1.04 -31.86
C LEU A 202 7.63 2.26 -32.66
N LYS A 203 8.40 3.14 -32.05
CA LYS A 203 9.03 4.25 -32.76
C LYS A 203 10.11 3.77 -33.76
N ARG A 204 10.81 2.68 -33.44
CA ARG A 204 11.86 2.11 -34.32
C ARG A 204 11.29 1.10 -35.31
N ASN A 205 10.12 0.53 -35.04
CA ASN A 205 9.45 -0.48 -35.84
C ASN A 205 7.99 -0.02 -36.09
N GLU A 206 7.83 0.96 -36.99
CA GLU A 206 6.54 1.65 -37.21
C GLU A 206 5.43 0.72 -37.74
N THR A 207 5.78 -0.37 -38.40
CA THR A 207 4.84 -1.37 -38.93
C THR A 207 4.50 -2.47 -37.94
N ALA A 208 5.25 -2.58 -36.87
CA ALA A 208 5.08 -3.64 -35.89
C ALA A 208 3.86 -3.38 -34.97
N ARG A 209 3.29 -4.47 -34.49
CA ARG A 209 2.25 -4.47 -33.46
C ARG A 209 2.83 -5.03 -32.16
N MET A 210 2.56 -4.35 -31.03
CA MET A 210 2.93 -4.83 -29.71
C MET A 210 1.71 -4.91 -28.81
N ASP A 211 1.42 -6.11 -28.32
CA ASP A 211 0.45 -6.35 -27.27
C ASP A 211 1.18 -6.33 -25.92
N VAL A 212 0.70 -5.50 -24.98
CA VAL A 212 1.29 -5.38 -23.65
C VAL A 212 0.31 -5.89 -22.62
N VAL A 213 0.75 -6.84 -21.78
CA VAL A 213 -0.07 -7.43 -20.72
C VAL A 213 0.49 -7.04 -19.37
N GLY A 214 -0.31 -6.34 -18.57
CA GLY A 214 -0.02 -5.99 -17.18
C GLY A 214 -1.02 -6.63 -16.23
N ILE A 215 -0.61 -6.93 -15.01
CA ILE A 215 -1.50 -7.47 -13.98
C ILE A 215 -2.37 -6.38 -13.34
N ASP A 216 -1.88 -5.16 -13.30
CA ASP A 216 -2.52 -4.02 -12.64
C ASP A 216 -3.17 -3.10 -13.68
N PRO A 217 -4.52 -3.10 -13.79
CA PRO A 217 -5.23 -2.28 -14.75
C PRO A 217 -5.17 -0.77 -14.44
N GLU A 218 -4.82 -0.39 -13.21
CA GLU A 218 -4.70 1.01 -12.80
C GLU A 218 -3.28 1.57 -13.04
N ALA A 219 -2.31 0.70 -13.34
CA ALA A 219 -0.94 1.05 -13.70
C ALA A 219 -0.72 1.21 -15.21
N VAL A 220 -1.75 1.04 -16.02
CA VAL A 220 -1.75 1.09 -17.50
C VAL A 220 -2.18 2.46 -18.01
#